data_5289556b30ce8b20a1fb3f290ffb468a
#
_entry.id   5289556b30ce8b20a1fb3f290ffb468a
#
_cell.length_a   1.000
_cell.length_b   1.000
_cell.length_c   1.000
_cell.angle_alpha   90.00
_cell.angle_beta   90.00
_cell.angle_gamma   90.00
#
_symmetry.space_group_name_H-M   'P 1'
#
loop_
_entity.id
_entity.type
_entity.pdbx_description
1 polymer ?
#
loop_
_entity_poly.entity_id
_entity_poly.type
_entity_poly.pdbx_seq_one_letter_code
_entity_poly.pdbx_strand_id
1 'polypeptide(L)'
;MARFSRLGEHGAVWLAIGLLSGAVDRRGRPTWRRATANVARAYLLNTLLKLVVRRRRPMLAGLPALAGTPTGLSFPSAHAATSFAGACSYSRAGLWARPLYLLAASLSASRVYLGVHYPSDVLGGALLGAALGRRVERCFRAR
;
A
#
# COMPACT_ATOMS: atom_id res chain seq x y z
N MET A 1 -10.91 11.66 -8.64
CA MET A 1 -10.30 11.11 -7.39
C MET A 1 -10.83 9.72 -7.02
N ALA A 2 -12.15 9.49 -6.91
CA ALA A 2 -12.66 8.17 -6.51
C ALA A 2 -12.21 7.01 -7.43
N ARG A 3 -12.22 7.17 -8.76
CA ARG A 3 -11.72 6.17 -9.71
C ARG A 3 -10.22 5.89 -9.56
N PHE A 4 -9.42 6.94 -9.36
CA PHE A 4 -7.97 6.80 -9.09
C PHE A 4 -7.71 6.04 -7.78
N SER A 5 -8.46 6.35 -6.73
CA SER A 5 -8.33 5.66 -5.44
C SER A 5 -8.61 4.15 -5.53
N ARG A 6 -9.48 3.71 -6.46
CA ARG A 6 -9.77 2.28 -6.68
C ARG A 6 -8.55 1.47 -7.14
N LEU A 7 -7.57 2.09 -7.81
CA LEU A 7 -6.32 1.43 -8.20
C LEU A 7 -5.54 0.88 -6.98
N GLY A 8 -5.66 1.55 -5.84
CA GLY A 8 -5.05 1.10 -4.59
C GLY A 8 -5.89 0.12 -3.78
N GLU A 9 -7.10 -0.22 -4.24
CA GLU A 9 -8.02 -1.10 -3.53
C GLU A 9 -7.44 -2.51 -3.43
N HIS A 10 -7.43 -3.07 -2.22
CA HIS A 10 -6.80 -4.36 -1.90
C HIS A 10 -5.33 -4.49 -2.35
N GLY A 11 -4.64 -3.37 -2.68
CA GLY A 11 -3.28 -3.39 -3.20
C GLY A 11 -3.16 -3.89 -4.64
N ALA A 12 -4.25 -3.89 -5.42
CA ALA A 12 -4.31 -4.51 -6.75
C ALA A 12 -3.22 -4.02 -7.71
N VAL A 13 -2.99 -2.69 -7.80
CA VAL A 13 -1.93 -2.13 -8.64
C VAL A 13 -0.55 -2.64 -8.24
N TRP A 14 -0.29 -2.79 -6.95
CA TRP A 14 0.99 -3.26 -6.44
C TRP A 14 1.20 -4.74 -6.70
N LEU A 15 0.16 -5.57 -6.55
CA LEU A 15 0.21 -6.98 -6.93
C LEU A 15 0.46 -7.14 -8.43
N ALA A 16 -0.20 -6.35 -9.27
CA ALA A 16 0.02 -6.36 -10.71
C ALA A 16 1.47 -5.99 -11.08
N ILE A 17 2.03 -4.91 -10.51
CA ILE A 17 3.44 -4.52 -10.72
C ILE A 17 4.38 -5.68 -10.37
N GLY A 18 4.19 -6.31 -9.20
CA GLY A 18 5.06 -7.39 -8.76
C GLY A 18 4.98 -8.65 -9.62
N LEU A 19 3.76 -9.04 -10.03
CA LEU A 19 3.54 -10.20 -10.90
C LEU A 19 4.12 -9.97 -12.30
N LEU A 20 3.87 -8.80 -12.90
CA LEU A 20 4.40 -8.44 -14.22
C LEU A 20 5.93 -8.37 -14.20
N SER A 21 6.52 -7.72 -13.18
CA SER A 21 7.97 -7.66 -13.03
C SER A 21 8.60 -9.05 -12.91
N GLY A 22 7.97 -9.96 -12.13
CA GLY A 22 8.43 -11.33 -11.99
C GLY A 22 8.19 -12.21 -13.25
N ALA A 23 7.25 -11.84 -14.10
CA ALA A 23 7.03 -12.50 -15.39
C ALA A 23 8.11 -12.10 -16.41
N VAL A 24 8.48 -10.82 -16.44
CA VAL A 24 9.49 -10.27 -17.34
C VAL A 24 10.91 -10.65 -16.90
N ASP A 25 11.24 -10.42 -15.63
CA ASP A 25 12.55 -10.76 -15.06
C ASP A 25 12.53 -12.16 -14.45
N ARG A 26 12.75 -13.17 -15.31
CA ARG A 26 12.77 -14.58 -14.89
C ARG A 26 13.88 -14.91 -13.91
N ARG A 27 15.05 -14.24 -14.01
CA ARG A 27 16.19 -14.45 -13.10
C ARG A 27 15.93 -13.87 -11.71
N GLY A 28 15.32 -12.70 -11.64
CA GLY A 28 14.93 -12.04 -10.40
C GLY A 28 13.61 -12.52 -9.81
N ARG A 29 12.92 -13.51 -10.43
CA ARG A 29 11.60 -14.00 -10.00
C ARG A 29 11.48 -14.31 -8.51
N PRO A 30 12.46 -14.92 -7.83
CA PRO A 30 12.37 -15.16 -6.39
C PRO A 30 12.28 -13.85 -5.59
N THR A 31 13.03 -12.82 -5.97
CA THR A 31 13.00 -11.48 -5.35
C THR A 31 11.64 -10.81 -5.58
N TRP A 32 11.11 -10.88 -6.82
CA TRP A 32 9.78 -10.34 -7.14
C TRP A 32 8.66 -11.04 -6.36
N ARG A 33 8.73 -12.36 -6.21
CA ARG A 33 7.77 -13.11 -5.38
C ARG A 33 7.81 -12.67 -3.92
N ARG A 34 8.99 -12.50 -3.33
CA ARG A 34 9.16 -12.01 -1.95
C ARG A 34 8.62 -10.59 -1.80
N ALA A 35 8.93 -9.70 -2.74
CA ALA A 35 8.46 -8.32 -2.75
C ALA A 35 6.92 -8.25 -2.85
N THR A 36 6.32 -9.04 -3.75
CA THR A 36 4.87 -9.15 -3.89
C THR A 36 4.21 -9.73 -2.64
N ALA A 37 4.83 -10.76 -2.04
CA ALA A 37 4.34 -11.34 -0.79
C ALA A 37 4.33 -10.31 0.36
N ASN A 38 5.25 -9.34 0.38
CA ASN A 38 5.24 -8.28 1.40
C ASN A 38 4.03 -7.34 1.25
N VAL A 39 3.56 -7.09 0.04
CA VAL A 39 2.31 -6.35 -0.19
C VAL A 39 1.11 -7.10 0.40
N ALA A 40 1.03 -8.41 0.14
CA ALA A 40 -0.03 -9.25 0.69
C ALA A 40 0.05 -9.31 2.24
N ARG A 41 1.25 -9.45 2.80
CA ARG A 41 1.48 -9.41 4.26
C ARG A 41 1.07 -8.06 4.86
N ALA A 42 1.38 -6.95 4.18
CA ALA A 42 0.98 -5.62 4.64
C ALA A 42 -0.55 -5.50 4.69
N TYR A 43 -1.25 -6.02 3.69
CA TYR A 43 -2.70 -6.06 3.67
C TYR A 43 -3.27 -6.90 4.83
N LEU A 44 -2.74 -8.11 5.03
CA LEU A 44 -3.18 -9.02 6.09
C LEU A 44 -2.96 -8.41 7.49
N LEU A 45 -1.73 -7.94 7.76
CA LEU A 45 -1.40 -7.33 9.05
C LEU A 45 -2.22 -6.05 9.30
N ASN A 46 -2.44 -5.24 8.27
CA ASN A 46 -3.31 -4.08 8.36
C ASN A 46 -4.74 -4.49 8.76
N THR A 47 -5.26 -5.57 8.17
CA THR A 47 -6.59 -6.08 8.48
C THR A 47 -6.69 -6.55 9.93
N LEU A 48 -5.67 -7.28 10.41
CA LEU A 48 -5.61 -7.73 11.81
C LEU A 48 -5.53 -6.54 12.78
N LEU A 49 -4.68 -5.54 12.48
CA LEU A 49 -4.58 -4.33 13.30
C LEU A 49 -5.89 -3.54 13.35
N LYS A 50 -6.66 -3.50 12.25
CA LYS A 50 -8.00 -2.89 12.26
C LYS A 50 -8.94 -3.53 13.28
N LEU A 51 -8.91 -4.85 13.36
CA LEU A 51 -9.76 -5.60 14.30
C LEU A 51 -9.37 -5.37 15.77
N VAL A 52 -8.09 -5.06 16.02
CA VAL A 52 -7.58 -4.75 17.37
C VAL A 52 -7.88 -3.29 17.73
N VAL A 53 -7.48 -2.34 16.89
CA VAL A 53 -7.59 -0.88 17.20
C VAL A 53 -9.03 -0.38 17.10
N ARG A 54 -9.83 -0.92 16.18
CA ARG A 54 -11.27 -0.64 15.99
C ARG A 54 -11.64 0.84 15.88
N ARG A 55 -10.74 1.69 15.40
CA ARG A 55 -11.00 3.12 15.21
C ARG A 55 -12.05 3.34 14.13
N ARG A 56 -13.07 4.13 14.43
CA ARG A 56 -14.11 4.51 13.46
C ARG A 56 -13.57 5.54 12.47
N ARG A 57 -14.15 5.58 11.27
CA ARG A 57 -13.81 6.55 10.21
C ARG A 57 -14.25 7.96 10.58
N PRO A 58 -13.61 8.99 9.94
CA PRO A 58 -14.09 10.36 10.05
C PRO A 58 -15.56 10.45 9.61
N MET A 59 -16.36 11.13 10.41
CA MET A 59 -17.71 11.54 10.03
C MET A 59 -17.69 13.05 9.94
N LEU A 60 -17.73 13.58 8.71
CA LEU A 60 -17.81 15.02 8.49
C LEU A 60 -19.30 15.39 8.51
N ALA A 61 -19.68 16.26 9.45
CA ALA A 61 -21.05 16.72 9.59
C ALA A 61 -21.55 17.32 8.26
N GLY A 62 -22.67 16.79 7.74
CA GLY A 62 -23.28 17.26 6.49
C GLY A 62 -22.61 16.84 5.19
N LEU A 63 -21.51 16.07 5.22
CA LEU A 63 -20.83 15.58 4.02
C LEU A 63 -20.79 14.06 4.00
N PRO A 64 -21.43 13.39 3.03
CA PRO A 64 -21.27 11.95 2.86
C PRO A 64 -19.83 11.61 2.45
N ALA A 65 -19.34 10.44 2.88
CA ALA A 65 -18.05 9.94 2.41
C ALA A 65 -18.05 9.84 0.87
N LEU A 66 -17.05 10.45 0.22
CA LEU A 66 -16.94 10.50 -1.25
C LEU A 66 -16.55 9.16 -1.88
N ALA A 67 -16.32 8.13 -1.07
CA ALA A 67 -16.00 6.78 -1.52
C ALA A 67 -16.58 5.73 -0.58
N GLY A 68 -17.09 4.63 -1.14
CA GLY A 68 -17.46 3.44 -0.40
C GLY A 68 -16.24 2.77 0.23
N THR A 69 -16.42 2.12 1.37
CA THR A 69 -15.35 1.40 2.07
C THR A 69 -15.86 0.04 2.56
N PRO A 70 -15.04 -1.03 2.47
CA PRO A 70 -15.46 -2.38 2.85
C PRO A 70 -15.81 -2.51 4.33
N THR A 71 -15.24 -1.66 5.20
CA THR A 71 -15.46 -1.69 6.65
C THR A 71 -15.58 -0.28 7.22
N GLY A 72 -16.29 -0.14 8.36
CA GLY A 72 -16.36 1.11 9.13
C GLY A 72 -15.07 1.46 9.89
N LEU A 73 -14.04 0.62 9.81
CA LEU A 73 -12.79 0.80 10.55
C LEU A 73 -11.76 1.61 9.74
N SER A 74 -11.09 2.56 10.41
CA SER A 74 -10.17 3.50 9.73
C SER A 74 -8.70 3.16 9.91
N PHE A 75 -8.27 2.82 11.12
CA PHE A 75 -6.84 2.66 11.43
C PHE A 75 -6.37 1.20 11.36
N PRO A 76 -5.21 0.92 10.78
CA PRO A 76 -4.45 1.80 9.89
C PRO A 76 -5.03 1.80 8.46
N SER A 77 -4.57 2.74 7.60
CA SER A 77 -5.01 2.79 6.19
C SER A 77 -4.42 1.65 5.38
N ALA A 78 -5.26 0.77 4.83
CA ALA A 78 -4.81 -0.35 4.00
C ALA A 78 -4.18 0.13 2.68
N HIS A 79 -4.71 1.20 2.07
CA HIS A 79 -4.11 1.80 0.89
C HIS A 79 -2.69 2.27 1.16
N ALA A 80 -2.45 2.96 2.27
CA ALA A 80 -1.11 3.41 2.64
C ALA A 80 -0.19 2.22 2.95
N ALA A 81 -0.66 1.23 3.71
CA ALA A 81 0.13 0.06 4.07
C ALA A 81 0.61 -0.73 2.85
N THR A 82 -0.30 -1.07 1.93
CA THR A 82 0.06 -1.81 0.70
C THR A 82 0.90 -0.97 -0.24
N SER A 83 0.61 0.34 -0.35
CA SER A 83 1.34 1.24 -1.24
C SER A 83 2.79 1.43 -0.80
N PHE A 84 3.03 1.70 0.47
CA PHE A 84 4.40 1.87 0.97
C PHE A 84 5.15 0.54 1.09
N ALA A 85 4.46 -0.59 1.32
CA ALA A 85 5.07 -1.91 1.20
C ALA A 85 5.52 -2.20 -0.23
N GLY A 86 4.66 -1.93 -1.22
CA GLY A 86 4.99 -2.08 -2.64
C GLY A 86 6.12 -1.17 -3.07
N ALA A 87 6.02 0.14 -2.81
CA ALA A 87 7.04 1.11 -3.18
C ALA A 87 8.42 0.76 -2.59
N CYS A 88 8.46 0.42 -1.30
CA CYS A 88 9.72 0.05 -0.63
C CYS A 88 10.26 -1.29 -1.16
N SER A 89 9.43 -2.32 -1.28
CA SER A 89 9.87 -3.65 -1.75
C SER A 89 10.36 -3.62 -3.19
N TYR A 90 9.64 -2.97 -4.09
CA TYR A 90 9.97 -2.96 -5.52
C TYR A 90 11.14 -2.04 -5.85
N SER A 91 11.29 -0.91 -5.13
CA SER A 91 12.50 -0.10 -5.29
C SER A 91 13.76 -0.86 -4.86
N ARG A 92 13.69 -1.68 -3.83
CA ARG A 92 14.79 -2.55 -3.40
C ARG A 92 15.02 -3.72 -4.37
N ALA A 93 13.96 -4.20 -5.02
CA ALA A 93 14.05 -5.21 -6.07
C ALA A 93 14.60 -4.68 -7.41
N GLY A 94 14.76 -3.35 -7.56
CA GLY A 94 15.44 -2.74 -8.71
C GLY A 94 14.60 -1.81 -9.57
N LEU A 95 13.35 -1.53 -9.23
CA LEU A 95 12.56 -0.48 -9.91
C LEU A 95 12.95 0.91 -9.41
N TRP A 96 12.65 1.92 -10.22
CA TRP A 96 12.91 3.31 -9.88
C TRP A 96 12.07 3.76 -8.68
N ALA A 97 12.73 4.19 -7.63
CA ALA A 97 12.09 4.54 -6.36
C ALA A 97 11.13 5.74 -6.49
N ARG A 98 11.55 6.82 -7.19
CA ARG A 98 10.76 8.05 -7.28
C ARG A 98 9.32 7.83 -7.75
N PRO A 99 9.05 7.21 -8.94
CA PRO A 99 7.68 7.02 -9.40
C PRO A 99 6.87 6.11 -8.46
N LEU A 100 7.49 5.10 -7.85
CA LEU A 100 6.82 4.21 -6.90
C LEU A 100 6.36 4.96 -5.64
N TYR A 101 7.24 5.77 -5.05
CA TYR A 101 6.87 6.56 -3.86
C TYR A 101 5.90 7.70 -4.18
N LEU A 102 5.98 8.32 -5.36
CA LEU A 102 4.98 9.30 -5.81
C LEU A 102 3.59 8.65 -5.94
N LEU A 103 3.52 7.48 -6.56
CA LEU A 103 2.26 6.72 -6.67
C LEU A 103 1.72 6.35 -5.27
N ALA A 104 2.58 5.84 -4.38
CA ALA A 104 2.20 5.48 -3.02
C ALA A 104 1.67 6.68 -2.24
N ALA A 105 2.35 7.82 -2.31
CA ALA A 105 1.93 9.06 -1.65
C ALA A 105 0.59 9.57 -2.21
N SER A 106 0.43 9.58 -3.54
CA SER A 106 -0.80 10.05 -4.19
C SER A 106 -2.01 9.17 -3.84
N LEU A 107 -1.86 7.84 -3.87
CA LEU A 107 -2.91 6.91 -3.46
C LEU A 107 -3.27 7.09 -1.97
N SER A 108 -2.27 7.29 -1.13
CA SER A 108 -2.46 7.50 0.30
C SER A 108 -3.14 8.84 0.61
N ALA A 109 -2.70 9.93 -0.02
CA ALA A 109 -3.29 11.25 0.12
C ALA A 109 -4.75 11.28 -0.36
N SER A 110 -5.08 10.54 -1.41
CA SER A 110 -6.45 10.44 -1.92
C SER A 110 -7.42 9.95 -0.84
N ARG A 111 -6.98 9.14 0.14
CA ARG A 111 -7.85 8.62 1.21
C ARG A 111 -8.22 9.68 2.24
N VAL A 112 -7.33 10.63 2.51
CA VAL A 112 -7.61 11.81 3.35
C VAL A 112 -8.53 12.75 2.59
N TYR A 113 -8.21 13.04 1.33
CA TYR A 113 -9.04 13.89 0.47
C TYR A 113 -10.49 13.39 0.33
N LEU A 114 -10.68 12.07 0.23
CA LEU A 114 -12.01 11.45 0.15
C LEU A 114 -12.74 11.37 1.51
N GLY A 115 -12.15 11.88 2.60
CA GLY A 115 -12.75 11.90 3.93
C GLY A 115 -12.93 10.53 4.59
N VAL A 116 -12.23 9.49 4.09
CA VAL A 116 -12.41 8.10 4.59
C VAL A 116 -11.34 7.66 5.58
N HIS A 117 -10.27 8.44 5.74
CA HIS A 117 -9.18 8.19 6.69
C HIS A 117 -8.67 9.49 7.33
N TYR A 118 -8.25 9.40 8.59
CA TYR A 118 -7.48 10.46 9.22
C TYR A 118 -6.03 10.47 8.70
N PRO A 119 -5.32 11.61 8.71
CA PRO A 119 -3.89 11.66 8.38
C PRO A 119 -3.04 10.67 9.18
N SER A 120 -3.37 10.46 10.46
CA SER A 120 -2.70 9.48 11.32
C SER A 120 -2.92 8.02 10.89
N ASP A 121 -4.07 7.68 10.27
CA ASP A 121 -4.31 6.35 9.72
C ASP A 121 -3.40 6.09 8.53
N VAL A 122 -3.20 7.12 7.71
CA VAL A 122 -2.32 7.07 6.53
C VAL A 122 -0.87 6.94 6.99
N LEU A 123 -0.44 7.74 7.97
CA LEU A 123 0.91 7.66 8.51
C LEU A 123 1.19 6.27 9.12
N GLY A 124 0.28 5.76 9.98
CA GLY A 124 0.42 4.43 10.57
C GLY A 124 0.49 3.32 9.51
N GLY A 125 -0.35 3.40 8.47
CA GLY A 125 -0.29 2.47 7.34
C GLY A 125 1.03 2.57 6.57
N ALA A 126 1.51 3.78 6.27
CA ALA A 126 2.77 4.00 5.57
C ALA A 126 3.98 3.45 6.33
N LEU A 127 4.03 3.67 7.64
CA LEU A 127 5.09 3.13 8.51
C LEU A 127 5.09 1.60 8.54
N LEU A 128 3.90 0.98 8.69
CA LEU A 128 3.74 -0.47 8.63
C LEU A 128 4.24 -1.02 7.30
N GLY A 129 3.79 -0.44 6.19
CA GLY A 129 4.18 -0.85 4.84
C GLY A 129 5.68 -0.71 4.59
N ALA A 130 6.27 0.43 4.95
CA ALA A 130 7.70 0.67 4.80
C ALA A 130 8.54 -0.30 5.64
N ALA A 131 8.13 -0.61 6.88
CA ALA A 131 8.82 -1.57 7.74
C ALA A 131 8.86 -2.97 7.13
N LEU A 132 7.75 -3.43 6.55
CA LEU A 132 7.67 -4.71 5.85
C LEU A 132 8.49 -4.71 4.56
N GLY A 133 8.42 -3.62 3.79
CA GLY A 133 9.15 -3.49 2.53
C GLY A 133 10.67 -3.52 2.70
N ARG A 134 11.19 -3.04 3.83
CA ARG A 134 12.63 -3.07 4.16
C ARG A 134 13.22 -4.47 4.30
N ARG A 135 12.37 -5.49 4.52
CA ARG A 135 12.79 -6.90 4.63
C ARG A 135 13.18 -7.55 3.30
N VAL A 136 12.92 -6.88 2.17
CA VAL A 136 13.42 -7.35 0.87
C VAL A 136 14.90 -7.03 0.78
N GLU A 137 15.73 -8.04 0.57
CA GLU A 137 17.14 -7.86 0.27
C GLU A 137 17.30 -7.05 -1.03
N ARG A 138 18.25 -6.13 -1.05
CA ARG A 138 18.55 -5.39 -2.28
C ARG A 138 19.03 -6.39 -3.33
N CYS A 139 18.39 -6.40 -4.47
CA CYS A 139 18.93 -7.10 -5.62
C CYS A 139 20.22 -6.35 -6.03
N PHE A 140 21.37 -6.89 -5.66
CA PHE A 140 22.64 -6.41 -6.21
C PHE A 140 22.59 -6.72 -7.70
N ARG A 141 22.40 -5.71 -8.53
CA ARG A 141 22.79 -5.80 -9.92
C ARG A 141 24.32 -5.91 -9.94
N ALA A 142 24.84 -7.13 -9.93
CA ALA A 142 26.15 -7.40 -10.46
C ALA A 142 26.05 -7.10 -11.98
N ARG A 143 26.49 -5.94 -12.39
CA ARG A 143 26.87 -5.64 -13.77
C ARG A 143 28.38 -5.55 -13.83
#